data_ff357aa7612c0cdeb413ec7274a075e1
#
_entry.id   ff357aa7612c0cdeb413ec7274a075e1
#
_cell.length_a   1.000
_cell.length_b   1.000
_cell.length_c   1.000
_cell.angle_alpha   90.00
_cell.angle_beta   90.00
_cell.angle_gamma   90.00
#
_symmetry.space_group_name_H-M   'P 1'
#
loop_
_entity.id
_entity.type
_entity.pdbx_description
1 polymer ?
#
loop_
_entity_poly.entity_id
_entity_poly.type
_entity_poly.pdbx_seq_one_letter_code
_entity_poly.pdbx_strand_id
1 'polypeptide(L)'
;IRVNCIAPGLIMTKLADRYKPEHLEGFLNKIPVHFLGQTEHIVPAIMFLANEEATRYIVGQVLRVDGGQSVSGTIEVMSEDFEK
;
A
#
# COMPACT_ATOMS: atom_id res chain seq x y z
N ILE A 1 -11.34 -18.12 15.69
CA ILE A 1 -11.22 -16.73 15.21
C ILE A 1 -9.98 -16.64 14.32
N ARG A 2 -10.17 -16.10 13.11
CA ARG A 2 -9.06 -15.87 12.19
C ARG A 2 -8.59 -14.42 12.30
N VAL A 3 -7.29 -14.21 12.24
CA VAL A 3 -6.69 -12.87 12.23
C VAL A 3 -5.70 -12.82 11.07
N ASN A 4 -5.87 -11.87 10.21
CA ASN A 4 -4.96 -11.58 9.10
C ASN A 4 -4.70 -10.08 9.05
N CYS A 5 -3.71 -9.67 8.30
CA CYS A 5 -3.29 -8.28 8.22
C CYS A 5 -3.20 -7.85 6.76
N ILE A 6 -3.52 -6.59 6.49
CA ILE A 6 -3.28 -5.97 5.19
C ILE A 6 -2.20 -4.91 5.38
N ALA A 7 -1.20 -4.95 4.52
CA ALA A 7 -0.10 -4.00 4.54
C ALA A 7 -0.14 -3.17 3.24
N PRO A 8 -0.80 -2.00 3.26
CA PRO A 8 -0.85 -1.14 2.08
C PRO A 8 0.51 -0.53 1.79
N GLY A 9 0.75 -0.22 0.52
CA GLY A 9 1.88 0.59 0.14
C GLY A 9 1.56 2.07 0.23
N LEU A 10 2.11 2.86 -0.68
CA LEU A 10 1.85 4.30 -0.73
C LEU A 10 0.48 4.55 -1.35
N ILE A 11 -0.44 5.04 -0.53
CA ILE A 11 -1.83 5.23 -0.89
C ILE A 11 -2.14 6.73 -0.95
N MET A 12 -2.92 7.14 -1.95
CA MET A 12 -3.33 8.53 -2.11
C MET A 12 -4.32 8.92 -1.01
N THR A 13 -3.79 9.52 0.04
CA THR A 13 -4.53 10.02 1.19
C THR A 13 -4.12 11.47 1.43
N LYS A 14 -4.72 12.10 2.43
CA LYS A 14 -4.30 13.46 2.83
C LYS A 14 -2.82 13.53 3.20
N LEU A 15 -2.26 12.45 3.72
CA LEU A 15 -0.84 12.40 4.05
C LEU A 15 0.01 12.47 2.79
N ALA A 16 -0.42 11.82 1.71
CA ALA A 16 0.31 11.88 0.43
C ALA A 16 0.37 13.29 -0.14
N ASP A 17 -0.65 14.13 0.12
CA ASP A 17 -0.68 15.51 -0.33
C ASP A 17 0.45 16.35 0.27
N ARG A 18 1.09 15.87 1.34
CA ARG A 18 2.18 16.56 2.00
C ARG A 18 3.53 16.34 1.32
N TYR A 19 3.60 15.41 0.36
CA TYR A 19 4.83 15.18 -0.40
C TYR A 19 4.97 16.23 -1.48
N LYS A 20 6.21 16.63 -1.75
CA LYS A 20 6.51 17.51 -2.88
C LYS A 20 6.27 16.75 -4.19
N PRO A 21 5.72 17.41 -5.23
CA PRO A 21 5.43 16.74 -6.50
C PRO A 21 6.62 15.99 -7.11
N GLU A 22 7.82 16.58 -7.07
CA GLU A 22 9.02 15.93 -7.60
C GLU A 22 9.39 14.67 -6.82
N HIS A 23 9.10 14.62 -5.52
CA HIS A 23 9.37 13.45 -4.70
C HIS A 23 8.33 12.36 -4.93
N LEU A 24 7.07 12.75 -5.16
CA LEU A 24 6.03 11.78 -5.54
C LEU A 24 6.37 11.10 -6.86
N GLU A 25 6.87 11.86 -7.84
CA GLU A 25 7.28 11.30 -9.12
C GLU A 25 8.42 10.28 -8.92
N GLY A 26 9.38 10.61 -8.06
CA GLY A 26 10.46 9.69 -7.72
C GLY A 26 9.96 8.40 -7.09
N PHE A 27 8.96 8.49 -6.20
CA PHE A 27 8.34 7.31 -5.60
C PHE A 27 7.59 6.48 -6.63
N LEU A 28 6.86 7.12 -7.53
CA LEU A 28 6.13 6.42 -8.59
C LEU A 28 7.06 5.59 -9.47
N ASN A 29 8.26 6.12 -9.75
CA ASN A 29 9.24 5.40 -10.56
C ASN A 29 9.78 4.16 -9.86
N LYS A 30 9.73 4.12 -8.53
CA LYS A 30 10.20 2.98 -7.72
C LYS A 30 9.11 1.93 -7.49
N ILE A 31 7.86 2.28 -7.74
CA ILE A 31 6.74 1.34 -7.59
C ILE A 31 6.54 0.62 -8.92
N PRO A 32 6.64 -0.72 -8.95
CA PRO A 32 6.54 -1.47 -10.21
C PRO A 32 5.32 -1.16 -11.07
N VAL A 33 4.16 -0.91 -10.46
CA VAL A 33 2.95 -0.57 -11.24
C VAL A 33 2.89 0.91 -11.64
N HIS A 34 3.81 1.74 -11.13
CA HIS A 34 3.97 3.15 -11.48
C HIS A 34 2.76 4.04 -11.21
N PHE A 35 1.95 3.73 -10.20
CA PHE A 35 0.91 4.63 -9.73
C PHE A 35 0.70 4.45 -8.23
N LEU A 36 0.20 5.51 -7.60
CA LEU A 36 -0.17 5.44 -6.19
C LEU A 36 -1.46 4.65 -6.02
N GLY A 37 -1.52 3.84 -4.97
CA GLY A 37 -2.75 3.14 -4.65
C GLY A 37 -3.85 4.12 -4.25
N GLN A 38 -5.08 3.68 -4.43
CA GLN A 38 -6.27 4.38 -3.96
C GLN A 38 -6.97 3.50 -2.94
N THR A 39 -7.86 4.08 -2.14
CA THR A 39 -8.62 3.29 -1.18
C THR A 39 -9.40 2.16 -1.87
N GLU A 40 -9.87 2.40 -3.09
CA GLU A 40 -10.56 1.38 -3.89
C GLU A 40 -9.68 0.17 -4.25
N HIS A 41 -8.36 0.29 -4.18
CA HIS A 41 -7.44 -0.82 -4.40
C HIS A 41 -7.26 -1.66 -3.14
N ILE A 42 -7.55 -1.10 -1.97
CA ILE A 42 -7.42 -1.80 -0.69
C ILE A 42 -8.71 -2.54 -0.32
N VAL A 43 -9.86 -1.94 -0.61
CA VAL A 43 -11.15 -2.50 -0.24
C VAL A 43 -11.35 -3.93 -0.73
N PRO A 44 -11.04 -4.29 -1.99
CA PRO A 44 -11.19 -5.68 -2.44
C PRO A 44 -10.37 -6.67 -1.61
N ALA A 45 -9.19 -6.29 -1.16
CA ALA A 45 -8.36 -7.15 -0.31
C ALA A 45 -9.02 -7.38 1.05
N ILE A 46 -9.60 -6.32 1.62
CA ILE A 46 -10.34 -6.42 2.88
C ILE A 46 -11.55 -7.34 2.71
N MET A 47 -12.31 -7.14 1.65
CA MET A 47 -13.49 -7.95 1.37
C MET A 47 -13.14 -9.42 1.14
N PHE A 48 -12.03 -9.67 0.46
CA PHE A 48 -11.54 -11.03 0.26
C PHE A 48 -11.23 -11.71 1.60
N LEU A 49 -10.42 -11.07 2.43
CA LEU A 49 -10.04 -11.65 3.72
C LEU A 49 -11.22 -11.76 4.69
N ALA A 50 -12.22 -10.89 4.57
CA ALA A 50 -13.44 -10.93 5.38
C ALA A 50 -14.39 -12.05 4.95
N ASN A 51 -14.23 -12.59 3.76
CA ASN A 51 -15.07 -13.70 3.27
C ASN A 51 -14.60 -14.99 3.94
N GLU A 52 -15.26 -15.34 5.03
CA GLU A 52 -14.88 -16.50 5.84
C GLU A 52 -14.89 -17.80 5.06
N GLU A 53 -15.89 -18.00 4.20
CA GLU A 53 -15.98 -19.22 3.41
C GLU A 53 -14.83 -19.36 2.41
N ALA A 54 -14.50 -18.27 1.72
CA ALA A 54 -13.46 -18.29 0.71
C ALA A 54 -12.06 -18.38 1.32
N THR A 55 -11.88 -17.85 2.53
CA THR A 55 -10.55 -17.71 3.15
C THR A 55 -10.40 -18.44 4.47
N ARG A 56 -11.21 -19.48 4.69
CA ARG A 56 -11.22 -20.16 5.99
C ARG A 56 -9.88 -20.84 6.34
N TYR A 57 -9.06 -21.12 5.34
CA TYR A 57 -7.75 -21.74 5.54
C TYR A 57 -6.61 -20.72 5.57
N ILE A 58 -6.92 -19.42 5.51
CA ILE A 58 -5.95 -18.33 5.56
C ILE A 58 -5.97 -17.72 6.95
N VAL A 59 -4.88 -17.89 7.68
CA VAL A 59 -4.76 -17.42 9.07
C VAL A 59 -3.34 -16.92 9.29
N GLY A 60 -3.20 -15.78 9.96
CA GLY A 60 -1.90 -15.26 10.35
C GLY A 60 -1.08 -14.71 9.19
N GLN A 61 -1.72 -14.34 8.10
CA GLN A 61 -1.02 -13.85 6.91
C GLN A 61 -1.01 -12.34 6.83
N VAL A 62 0.00 -11.82 6.17
CA VAL A 62 0.08 -10.39 5.83
C VAL A 62 -0.06 -10.30 4.32
N LEU A 63 -1.16 -9.71 3.87
CA LEU A 63 -1.39 -9.47 2.43
C LEU A 63 -0.91 -8.06 2.09
N ARG A 64 0.13 -7.97 1.30
CA ARG A 64 0.66 -6.69 0.85
C ARG A 64 -0.11 -6.22 -0.37
N VAL A 65 -0.57 -4.96 -0.31
CA VAL A 65 -1.30 -4.34 -1.41
C VAL A 65 -0.58 -3.02 -1.71
N ASP A 66 0.54 -3.15 -2.40
CA ASP A 66 1.55 -2.08 -2.48
C ASP A 66 2.09 -1.84 -3.90
N GLY A 67 1.44 -2.40 -4.91
CA GLY A 67 1.87 -2.20 -6.30
C GLY A 67 3.26 -2.78 -6.60
N GLY A 68 3.75 -3.67 -5.74
CA GLY A 68 5.06 -4.28 -5.90
C GLY A 68 6.18 -3.56 -5.17
N GLN A 69 5.86 -2.52 -4.41
CA GLN A 69 6.86 -1.72 -3.70
C GLN A 69 7.78 -2.58 -2.83
N SER A 70 7.23 -3.54 -2.09
CA SER A 70 8.01 -4.35 -1.16
C SER A 70 8.98 -5.30 -1.85
N VAL A 71 8.72 -5.68 -3.10
CA VAL A 71 9.61 -6.56 -3.85
C VAL A 71 10.63 -5.79 -4.68
N SER A 72 10.44 -4.49 -4.89
CA SER A 72 11.39 -3.64 -5.62
C SER A 72 12.38 -2.93 -4.70
N GLY A 73 12.20 -3.09 -3.38
CA GLY A 73 13.05 -2.46 -2.37
C GLY A 73 12.28 -1.45 -1.53
N THR A 74 12.97 -0.87 -0.56
CA THR A 74 12.39 0.09 0.37
C THR A 74 12.44 1.49 -0.21
N ILE A 75 11.31 2.21 -0.11
CA ILE A 75 11.27 3.65 -0.38
C ILE A 75 11.56 4.35 0.94
N GLU A 76 12.68 5.04 1.01
CA GLU A 76 13.02 5.82 2.20
C GLU A 76 12.32 7.18 2.12
N VAL A 77 11.67 7.56 3.22
CA VAL A 77 11.00 8.85 3.34
C VAL A 77 11.86 9.74 4.23
N MET A 78 12.35 10.82 3.66
CA MET A 78 13.15 11.82 4.37
C MET A 78 12.27 13.01 4.72
N SER A 79 12.64 13.77 5.76
CA SER A 79 11.85 14.94 6.18
C SER A 79 11.70 15.97 5.06
N GLU A 80 12.68 16.10 4.19
CA GLU A 80 12.61 17.00 3.05
C GLU A 80 11.65 16.57 1.94
N ASP A 81 11.15 15.33 1.98
CA ASP A 81 10.17 14.83 1.00
C ASP A 81 8.78 15.43 1.25
N PHE A 82 8.56 15.98 2.43
CA PHE A 82 7.27 16.55 2.80
C PHE A 82 7.25 18.05 2.54
N GLU A 83 6.09 18.55 2.13
CA GLU A 83 5.83 19.97 2.07
C GLU A 83 5.64 20.50 3.49
N LYS A 84 6.24 21.66 3.74
CA LYS A 84 6.11 22.33 5.06
C LYS A 84 5.00 23.36 5.04
#